data_a8a7a2e066971573e2fc09ad9caabf59
#
_entry.id   a8a7a2e066971573e2fc09ad9caabf59
#
_cell.length_a   1.000
_cell.length_b   1.000
_cell.length_c   1.000
_cell.angle_alpha   90.00
_cell.angle_beta   90.00
_cell.angle_gamma   90.00
#
_symmetry.space_group_name_H-M   'P 1'
#
loop_
_entity.id
_entity.type
_entity.pdbx_description
1 polymer ?
#
loop_
_entity_poly.entity_id
_entity_poly.type
_entity_poly.pdbx_seq_one_letter_code
_entity_poly.pdbx_strand_id
1 'polypeptide(L)'
;MDKKYVYPYNLKEAKELGEVESYRESFRENIRCANAIKEAISQNFDGLHLGHEVAKPVITEFGYDRVNYVLANTLQELKSDGRFSRDNKEWAKSIYIPENKSHGINMNADFVVTSHPAVLDGFVNQARKEYQSLNLWNHIHCNDKTHLDYTGKVMVLRPNHLKDEYKTPRDQLILCEGGFGCSPTASGRKVFGRFVSDGEKCQYDRSDFIGELKEEHLPNWARECLQEMAEQKSSEPAMGGMEMH
;
A
#
# COMPACT_ATOMS: atom_id res chain seq x y z
N MET A 1 15.88 -7.04 7.19
CA MET A 1 14.63 -6.70 6.46
C MET A 1 14.17 -5.31 6.87
N ASP A 2 13.57 -4.55 5.97
CA ASP A 2 13.00 -3.24 6.30
C ASP A 2 11.86 -3.42 7.31
N LYS A 3 11.91 -2.72 8.45
CA LYS A 3 10.87 -2.75 9.49
C LYS A 3 9.48 -2.37 8.97
N LYS A 4 9.43 -1.60 7.90
CA LYS A 4 8.19 -1.09 7.30
C LYS A 4 7.54 -2.05 6.31
N TYR A 5 8.29 -3.02 5.78
CA TYR A 5 7.78 -3.99 4.81
C TYR A 5 6.96 -5.08 5.49
N VAL A 6 5.72 -5.26 5.04
CA VAL A 6 4.82 -6.34 5.47
C VAL A 6 4.89 -7.48 4.45
N TYR A 7 5.24 -8.69 4.90
CA TYR A 7 5.26 -9.86 4.02
C TYR A 7 3.84 -10.23 3.58
N PRO A 8 3.55 -10.33 2.26
CA PRO A 8 2.17 -10.33 1.75
C PRO A 8 1.49 -11.70 1.73
N TYR A 9 2.24 -12.79 2.02
CA TYR A 9 1.75 -14.16 1.88
C TYR A 9 1.62 -14.88 3.22
N ASN A 10 0.84 -15.97 3.26
CA ASN A 10 0.75 -16.82 4.42
C ASN A 10 1.94 -17.78 4.54
N LEU A 11 2.04 -18.53 5.66
CA LEU A 11 3.15 -19.44 5.92
C LEU A 11 3.26 -20.59 4.88
N LYS A 12 2.12 -21.06 4.34
CA LYS A 12 2.12 -22.11 3.32
C LYS A 12 2.74 -21.61 2.03
N GLU A 13 2.30 -20.45 1.56
CA GLU A 13 2.85 -19.79 0.37
C GLU A 13 4.33 -19.45 0.56
N ALA A 14 4.72 -18.95 1.75
CA ALA A 14 6.11 -18.68 2.07
C ALA A 14 7.00 -19.95 2.00
N LYS A 15 6.47 -21.10 2.38
CA LYS A 15 7.19 -22.40 2.23
C LYS A 15 7.33 -22.79 0.75
N GLU A 16 6.30 -22.61 -0.04
CA GLU A 16 6.30 -22.92 -1.47
C GLU A 16 7.28 -22.02 -2.25
N LEU A 17 7.43 -20.75 -1.81
CA LEU A 17 8.36 -19.78 -2.37
C LEU A 17 9.79 -19.88 -1.81
N GLY A 18 10.02 -20.66 -0.76
CA GLY A 18 11.33 -20.74 -0.07
C GLY A 18 11.64 -19.50 0.80
N GLU A 19 10.64 -18.69 1.14
CA GLU A 19 10.78 -17.38 1.81
C GLU A 19 10.34 -17.40 3.29
N VAL A 20 10.45 -18.56 3.95
CA VAL A 20 9.98 -18.75 5.33
C VAL A 20 10.65 -17.79 6.32
N GLU A 21 11.92 -17.45 6.11
CA GLU A 21 12.61 -16.52 7.03
C GLU A 21 12.09 -15.09 6.87
N SER A 22 11.82 -14.63 5.66
CA SER A 22 11.18 -13.33 5.40
C SER A 22 9.81 -13.25 6.08
N TYR A 23 9.02 -14.32 5.99
CA TYR A 23 7.75 -14.43 6.71
C TYR A 23 7.95 -14.29 8.24
N ARG A 24 8.91 -15.04 8.82
CA ARG A 24 9.18 -15.02 10.26
C ARG A 24 9.67 -13.66 10.74
N GLU A 25 10.53 -13.01 9.99
CA GLU A 25 11.01 -11.66 10.31
C GLU A 25 9.86 -10.65 10.30
N SER A 26 9.04 -10.66 9.26
CA SER A 26 7.86 -9.80 9.19
C SER A 26 6.89 -10.05 10.35
N PHE A 27 6.68 -11.31 10.71
CA PHE A 27 5.83 -11.67 11.85
C PHE A 27 6.39 -11.13 13.18
N ARG A 28 7.71 -11.22 13.42
CA ARG A 28 8.37 -10.64 14.61
C ARG A 28 8.18 -9.11 14.66
N GLU A 29 8.32 -8.46 13.51
CA GLU A 29 8.11 -6.99 13.43
C GLU A 29 6.62 -6.62 13.65
N ASN A 30 5.65 -7.44 13.23
CA ASN A 30 4.25 -7.24 13.56
C ASN A 30 4.02 -7.28 15.09
N ILE A 31 4.64 -8.24 15.79
CA ILE A 31 4.57 -8.32 17.26
C ILE A 31 5.20 -7.08 17.92
N ARG A 32 6.35 -6.61 17.41
CA ARG A 32 6.99 -5.39 17.92
C ARG A 32 6.10 -4.17 17.72
N CYS A 33 5.50 -4.03 16.55
CA CYS A 33 4.54 -2.96 16.25
C CYS A 33 3.33 -3.02 17.19
N ALA A 34 2.76 -4.21 17.42
CA ALA A 34 1.64 -4.39 18.33
C ALA A 34 2.00 -3.97 19.78
N ASN A 35 3.21 -4.31 20.23
CA ASN A 35 3.69 -3.90 21.56
C ASN A 35 3.94 -2.39 21.62
N ALA A 36 4.47 -1.77 20.57
CA ALA A 36 4.65 -0.33 20.51
C ALA A 36 3.31 0.42 20.55
N ILE A 37 2.29 -0.10 19.86
CA ILE A 37 0.90 0.44 19.93
C ILE A 37 0.37 0.36 21.35
N LYS A 38 0.52 -0.78 22.03
CA LYS A 38 0.11 -0.95 23.44
C LYS A 38 0.80 0.02 24.36
N GLU A 39 2.10 0.16 24.21
CA GLU A 39 2.91 1.07 25.03
C GLU A 39 2.51 2.52 24.77
N ALA A 40 2.37 2.93 23.52
CA ALA A 40 1.91 4.27 23.16
C ALA A 40 0.54 4.58 23.75
N ILE A 41 -0.41 3.65 23.71
CA ILE A 41 -1.71 3.79 24.37
C ILE A 41 -1.54 3.92 25.88
N SER A 42 -0.77 3.03 26.53
CA SER A 42 -0.59 3.01 27.97
C SER A 42 0.04 4.30 28.52
N GLN A 43 0.99 4.86 27.78
CA GLN A 43 1.70 6.08 28.17
C GLN A 43 0.88 7.37 27.95
N ASN A 44 -0.11 7.33 27.05
CA ASN A 44 -0.85 8.52 26.62
C ASN A 44 -2.36 8.44 26.91
N PHE A 45 -2.79 7.50 27.74
CA PHE A 45 -4.17 7.37 28.21
C PHE A 45 -4.27 7.83 29.65
N ASP A 46 -5.06 8.88 29.90
CA ASP A 46 -5.23 9.48 31.24
C ASP A 46 -6.31 8.81 32.10
N GLY A 47 -6.92 7.72 31.61
CA GLY A 47 -8.05 7.03 32.22
C GLY A 47 -9.40 7.37 31.61
N LEU A 48 -9.49 8.44 30.83
CA LEU A 48 -10.69 8.90 30.12
C LEU A 48 -10.44 9.13 28.63
N HIS A 49 -9.31 9.73 28.28
CA HIS A 49 -9.00 10.15 26.91
C HIS A 49 -7.63 9.66 26.47
N LEU A 50 -7.54 9.29 25.20
CA LEU A 50 -6.27 9.08 24.52
C LEU A 50 -5.72 10.45 24.08
N GLY A 51 -4.43 10.69 24.30
CA GLY A 51 -3.73 11.90 23.87
C GLY A 51 -3.83 12.14 22.36
N HIS A 52 -3.43 13.32 21.93
CA HIS A 52 -3.37 13.67 20.52
C HIS A 52 -2.12 13.09 19.85
N GLU A 53 -2.21 12.74 18.55
CA GLU A 53 -1.10 12.28 17.70
C GLU A 53 -0.31 11.07 18.25
N VAL A 54 -0.94 10.24 19.08
CA VAL A 54 -0.31 9.06 19.70
C VAL A 54 0.11 8.01 18.66
N ALA A 55 -0.59 7.94 17.54
CA ALA A 55 -0.27 7.03 16.45
C ALA A 55 0.98 7.44 15.64
N LYS A 56 1.30 8.74 15.59
CA LYS A 56 2.34 9.28 14.71
C LYS A 56 3.75 8.75 14.97
N PRO A 57 4.25 8.66 16.24
CA PRO A 57 5.55 8.05 16.51
C PRO A 57 5.62 6.58 16.10
N VAL A 58 4.55 5.82 16.32
CA VAL A 58 4.47 4.40 15.95
C VAL A 58 4.50 4.24 14.42
N ILE A 59 3.75 5.09 13.69
CA ILE A 59 3.77 5.12 12.23
C ILE A 59 5.17 5.48 11.72
N THR A 60 5.84 6.45 12.33
CA THR A 60 7.19 6.86 11.95
C THR A 60 8.18 5.69 12.07
N GLU A 61 8.06 4.88 13.12
CA GLU A 61 8.96 3.74 13.36
C GLU A 61 8.64 2.52 12.46
N PHE A 62 7.36 2.14 12.36
CA PHE A 62 6.93 0.89 11.73
C PHE A 62 6.32 1.05 10.34
N GLY A 63 6.04 2.28 9.92
CA GLY A 63 5.42 2.59 8.64
C GLY A 63 3.90 2.42 8.63
N TYR A 64 3.26 3.08 7.66
CA TYR A 64 1.81 3.05 7.50
C TYR A 64 1.27 1.64 7.26
N ASP A 65 1.94 0.88 6.38
CA ASP A 65 1.43 -0.43 5.96
C ASP A 65 1.45 -1.42 7.12
N ARG A 66 2.53 -1.44 7.91
CA ARG A 66 2.62 -2.34 9.06
C ARG A 66 1.65 -1.95 10.17
N VAL A 67 1.53 -0.67 10.50
CA VAL A 67 0.58 -0.21 11.51
C VAL A 67 -0.85 -0.54 11.09
N ASN A 68 -1.21 -0.26 9.83
CA ASN A 68 -2.53 -0.59 9.29
C ASN A 68 -2.78 -2.10 9.29
N TYR A 69 -1.78 -2.92 8.90
CA TYR A 69 -1.87 -4.38 8.91
C TYR A 69 -2.17 -4.91 10.32
N VAL A 70 -1.38 -4.48 11.32
CA VAL A 70 -1.52 -4.94 12.72
C VAL A 70 -2.87 -4.54 13.31
N LEU A 71 -3.30 -3.29 13.09
CA LEU A 71 -4.60 -2.80 13.55
C LEU A 71 -5.76 -3.52 12.87
N ALA A 72 -5.69 -3.67 11.55
CA ALA A 72 -6.74 -4.35 10.79
C ALA A 72 -6.86 -5.82 11.17
N ASN A 73 -5.74 -6.53 11.33
CA ASN A 73 -5.74 -7.92 11.79
C ASN A 73 -6.41 -8.05 13.16
N THR A 74 -6.05 -7.16 14.10
CA THR A 74 -6.65 -7.15 15.43
C THR A 74 -8.17 -6.93 15.37
N LEU A 75 -8.65 -5.98 14.57
CA LEU A 75 -10.08 -5.69 14.45
C LEU A 75 -10.85 -6.79 13.71
N GLN A 76 -10.23 -7.46 12.75
CA GLN A 76 -10.86 -8.60 12.05
C GLN A 76 -11.07 -9.79 12.98
N GLU A 77 -10.13 -10.08 13.88
CA GLU A 77 -10.27 -11.12 14.91
C GLU A 77 -11.32 -10.71 15.97
N LEU A 78 -11.35 -9.45 16.37
CA LEU A 78 -12.29 -8.89 17.35
C LEU A 78 -13.59 -8.35 16.73
N LYS A 79 -13.98 -8.83 15.55
CA LYS A 79 -15.13 -8.32 14.78
C LYS A 79 -16.44 -8.28 15.55
N SER A 80 -16.63 -9.19 16.52
CA SER A 80 -17.84 -9.27 17.35
C SER A 80 -17.82 -8.34 18.56
N ASP A 81 -16.68 -7.72 18.88
CA ASP A 81 -16.56 -6.82 20.04
C ASP A 81 -17.27 -5.48 19.76
N GLY A 82 -18.32 -5.21 20.53
CA GLY A 82 -19.15 -3.99 20.39
C GLY A 82 -18.43 -2.69 20.79
N ARG A 83 -17.24 -2.76 21.38
CA ARG A 83 -16.45 -1.59 21.81
C ARG A 83 -15.69 -0.92 20.67
N PHE A 84 -15.56 -1.61 19.52
CA PHE A 84 -15.02 -1.02 18.29
C PHE A 84 -16.12 -0.42 17.44
N SER A 85 -15.86 0.75 16.85
CA SER A 85 -16.77 1.43 15.95
C SER A 85 -17.02 0.61 14.68
N ARG A 86 -18.21 0.80 14.10
CA ARG A 86 -18.58 0.14 12.83
C ARG A 86 -17.62 0.56 11.70
N ASP A 87 -17.29 1.83 11.64
CA ASP A 87 -16.42 2.39 10.59
C ASP A 87 -15.01 1.81 10.62
N ASN A 88 -14.46 1.58 11.82
CA ASN A 88 -13.15 0.96 11.96
C ASN A 88 -13.18 -0.54 11.59
N LYS A 89 -14.27 -1.24 11.90
CA LYS A 89 -14.45 -2.63 11.47
C LYS A 89 -14.60 -2.76 9.95
N GLU A 90 -15.34 -1.86 9.31
CA GLU A 90 -15.47 -1.85 7.85
C GLU A 90 -14.15 -1.49 7.18
N TRP A 91 -13.44 -0.49 7.70
CA TRP A 91 -12.08 -0.18 7.24
C TRP A 91 -11.14 -1.38 7.36
N ALA A 92 -11.14 -2.07 8.49
CA ALA A 92 -10.28 -3.23 8.70
C ALA A 92 -10.52 -4.33 7.66
N LYS A 93 -11.77 -4.59 7.25
CA LYS A 93 -12.10 -5.56 6.19
C LYS A 93 -11.51 -5.20 4.82
N SER A 94 -11.24 -3.92 4.56
CA SER A 94 -10.62 -3.49 3.30
C SER A 94 -9.14 -3.85 3.18
N ILE A 95 -8.50 -4.22 4.29
CA ILE A 95 -7.09 -4.58 4.34
C ILE A 95 -6.97 -6.11 4.30
N TYR A 96 -6.27 -6.58 3.29
CA TYR A 96 -6.04 -8.01 3.12
C TYR A 96 -5.08 -8.55 4.18
N ILE A 97 -5.54 -9.52 4.95
CA ILE A 97 -4.75 -10.26 5.94
C ILE A 97 -4.70 -11.73 5.48
N PRO A 98 -3.53 -12.27 5.13
CA PRO A 98 -3.39 -13.66 4.74
C PRO A 98 -3.78 -14.59 5.89
N GLU A 99 -4.67 -15.56 5.63
CA GLU A 99 -5.05 -16.54 6.65
C GLU A 99 -3.91 -17.53 6.92
N ASN A 100 -3.47 -17.61 8.18
CA ASN A 100 -2.53 -18.59 8.67
C ASN A 100 -3.23 -19.56 9.63
N LYS A 101 -3.81 -20.61 9.07
CA LYS A 101 -4.48 -21.65 9.88
C LYS A 101 -3.54 -22.80 10.19
N SER A 102 -3.37 -23.13 11.47
CA SER A 102 -2.73 -24.35 11.92
C SER A 102 -3.65 -25.07 12.88
N HIS A 103 -4.04 -26.31 12.57
CA HIS A 103 -4.96 -27.13 13.38
C HIS A 103 -6.27 -26.41 13.74
N GLY A 104 -6.81 -25.60 12.82
CA GLY A 104 -8.06 -24.84 13.04
C GLY A 104 -7.91 -23.54 13.81
N ILE A 105 -6.71 -23.21 14.27
CA ILE A 105 -6.41 -21.95 14.98
C ILE A 105 -5.80 -20.97 13.99
N ASN A 106 -6.33 -19.74 13.98
CA ASN A 106 -5.70 -18.66 13.21
C ASN A 106 -4.44 -18.18 13.94
N MET A 107 -3.28 -18.36 13.31
CA MET A 107 -1.98 -17.97 13.88
C MET A 107 -1.71 -16.46 13.77
N ASN A 108 -2.63 -15.71 13.14
CA ASN A 108 -2.56 -14.25 13.09
C ASN A 108 -3.36 -13.58 14.23
N ALA A 109 -3.85 -14.37 15.19
CA ALA A 109 -4.74 -13.89 16.22
C ALA A 109 -4.15 -12.74 17.05
N ASP A 110 -4.97 -11.75 17.31
CA ASP A 110 -4.87 -10.70 18.35
C ASP A 110 -3.47 -10.10 18.55
N PHE A 111 -2.92 -9.41 17.55
CA PHE A 111 -1.63 -8.76 17.71
C PHE A 111 -1.65 -7.67 18.80
N VAL A 112 -2.70 -6.87 18.86
CA VAL A 112 -2.84 -5.85 19.89
C VAL A 112 -3.77 -6.32 20.99
N VAL A 113 -3.20 -6.77 22.10
CA VAL A 113 -3.98 -7.12 23.30
C VAL A 113 -3.98 -5.91 24.24
N THR A 114 -5.14 -5.35 24.49
CA THR A 114 -5.33 -4.22 25.41
C THR A 114 -6.50 -4.43 26.34
N SER A 115 -6.39 -3.98 27.58
CA SER A 115 -7.50 -3.92 28.53
C SER A 115 -8.53 -2.83 28.21
N HIS A 116 -8.22 -1.96 27.27
CA HIS A 116 -9.05 -0.81 26.89
C HIS A 116 -9.38 -0.79 25.38
N PRO A 117 -10.25 -1.69 24.89
CA PRO A 117 -10.57 -1.77 23.45
C PRO A 117 -11.16 -0.49 22.86
N ALA A 118 -11.96 0.27 23.61
CA ALA A 118 -12.48 1.55 23.14
C ALA A 118 -11.37 2.60 22.92
N VAL A 119 -10.29 2.54 23.71
CA VAL A 119 -9.11 3.42 23.53
C VAL A 119 -8.30 2.99 22.31
N LEU A 120 -8.20 1.68 22.05
CA LEU A 120 -7.61 1.18 20.82
C LEU A 120 -8.40 1.64 19.59
N ASP A 121 -9.73 1.69 19.65
CA ASP A 121 -10.58 2.25 18.58
C ASP A 121 -10.21 3.73 18.31
N GLY A 122 -9.94 4.51 19.35
CA GLY A 122 -9.43 5.88 19.24
C GLY A 122 -8.04 5.96 18.58
N PHE A 123 -7.14 5.03 18.90
CA PHE A 123 -5.83 4.92 18.23
C PHE A 123 -5.97 4.59 16.74
N VAL A 124 -6.87 3.66 16.39
CA VAL A 124 -7.20 3.34 14.99
C VAL A 124 -7.67 4.58 14.23
N ASN A 125 -8.54 5.39 14.86
CA ASN A 125 -8.99 6.64 14.24
C ASN A 125 -7.84 7.62 13.97
N GLN A 126 -6.88 7.74 14.89
CA GLN A 126 -5.70 8.57 14.69
C GLN A 126 -4.83 8.03 13.54
N ALA A 127 -4.53 6.74 13.52
CA ALA A 127 -3.73 6.11 12.46
C ALA A 127 -4.38 6.26 11.08
N ARG A 128 -5.70 6.08 10.98
CA ARG A 128 -6.45 6.29 9.74
C ARG A 128 -6.42 7.74 9.29
N LYS A 129 -6.54 8.70 10.21
CA LYS A 129 -6.47 10.13 9.90
C LYS A 129 -5.10 10.52 9.36
N GLU A 130 -4.02 10.02 9.98
CA GLU A 130 -2.65 10.23 9.49
C GLU A 130 -2.48 9.68 8.06
N TYR A 131 -2.96 8.47 7.79
CA TYR A 131 -2.92 7.90 6.44
C TYR A 131 -3.77 8.70 5.44
N GLN A 132 -4.97 9.13 5.83
CA GLN A 132 -5.85 9.94 4.98
C GLN A 132 -5.25 11.31 4.64
N SER A 133 -4.45 11.89 5.56
CA SER A 133 -3.80 13.18 5.32
C SER A 133 -2.78 13.16 4.18
N LEU A 134 -2.35 11.97 3.73
CA LEU A 134 -1.50 11.80 2.56
C LEU A 134 -2.23 12.13 1.24
N ASN A 135 -3.56 12.20 1.24
CA ASN A 135 -4.41 12.49 0.08
C ASN A 135 -4.12 11.63 -1.15
N LEU A 136 -3.80 10.35 -0.93
CA LEU A 136 -3.41 9.42 -1.97
C LEU A 136 -4.57 9.14 -2.95
N TRP A 137 -4.21 8.93 -4.21
CA TRP A 137 -5.16 8.45 -5.22
C TRP A 137 -5.68 7.07 -4.87
N ASN A 138 -6.96 6.84 -5.11
CA ASN A 138 -7.63 5.57 -4.83
C ASN A 138 -8.60 5.21 -5.97
N HIS A 139 -9.34 4.10 -5.82
CA HIS A 139 -10.24 3.58 -6.84
C HIS A 139 -11.34 4.56 -7.30
N ILE A 140 -11.74 5.53 -6.46
CA ILE A 140 -12.76 6.53 -6.82
C ILE A 140 -12.23 7.47 -7.91
N HIS A 141 -10.94 7.74 -7.91
CA HIS A 141 -10.27 8.61 -8.86
C HIS A 141 -9.87 7.91 -10.16
N CYS A 142 -10.10 6.59 -10.27
CA CYS A 142 -9.62 5.77 -11.37
C CYS A 142 -10.76 5.16 -12.19
N ASN A 143 -10.49 4.93 -13.47
CA ASN A 143 -11.28 4.04 -14.32
C ASN A 143 -10.93 2.57 -14.03
N ASP A 144 -11.88 1.66 -14.31
CA ASP A 144 -11.65 0.22 -14.17
C ASP A 144 -10.52 -0.25 -15.11
N LYS A 145 -9.64 -1.07 -14.56
CA LYS A 145 -8.45 -1.58 -15.26
C LYS A 145 -8.65 -2.93 -15.93
N THR A 146 -9.78 -3.60 -15.74
CA THR A 146 -9.94 -5.04 -16.03
C THR A 146 -9.63 -5.40 -17.50
N HIS A 147 -10.15 -4.62 -18.45
CA HIS A 147 -9.95 -4.83 -19.89
C HIS A 147 -9.12 -3.74 -20.57
N LEU A 148 -8.41 -2.93 -19.77
CA LEU A 148 -7.69 -1.76 -20.24
C LEU A 148 -6.29 -2.15 -20.74
N ASP A 149 -5.90 -1.65 -21.93
CA ASP A 149 -4.49 -1.57 -22.31
C ASP A 149 -3.85 -0.37 -21.62
N TYR A 150 -2.74 -0.58 -20.92
CA TYR A 150 -2.07 0.47 -20.15
C TYR A 150 -1.11 1.32 -20.98
N THR A 151 -0.78 0.90 -22.21
CA THR A 151 0.20 1.59 -23.04
C THR A 151 -0.22 3.04 -23.32
N GLY A 152 0.64 3.99 -23.02
CA GLY A 152 0.39 5.42 -23.18
C GLY A 152 -0.55 6.04 -22.14
N LYS A 153 -0.96 5.28 -21.10
CA LYS A 153 -1.91 5.74 -20.08
C LYS A 153 -1.20 6.08 -18.78
N VAL A 154 -1.78 7.02 -18.04
CA VAL A 154 -1.36 7.37 -16.68
C VAL A 154 -2.09 6.46 -15.71
N MET A 155 -1.36 5.49 -15.18
CA MET A 155 -1.86 4.52 -14.23
C MET A 155 -1.50 4.93 -12.79
N VAL A 156 -2.41 4.62 -11.85
CA VAL A 156 -2.20 4.90 -10.43
C VAL A 156 -1.65 3.66 -9.73
N LEU A 157 -0.44 3.77 -9.19
CA LEU A 157 0.21 2.72 -8.41
C LEU A 157 -0.44 2.59 -7.03
N ARG A 158 -0.56 1.36 -6.53
CA ARG A 158 -1.03 1.11 -5.16
C ARG A 158 0.00 1.63 -4.15
N PRO A 159 -0.41 2.36 -3.09
CA PRO A 159 0.51 2.94 -2.11
C PRO A 159 1.44 1.95 -1.42
N ASN A 160 1.03 0.69 -1.26
CA ASN A 160 1.84 -0.36 -0.62
C ASN A 160 3.06 -0.81 -1.46
N HIS A 161 3.16 -0.36 -2.71
CA HIS A 161 4.35 -0.55 -3.56
C HIS A 161 5.31 0.64 -3.51
N LEU A 162 4.96 1.69 -2.75
CA LEU A 162 5.80 2.85 -2.50
C LEU A 162 6.37 2.76 -1.07
N LYS A 163 7.65 3.13 -0.90
CA LYS A 163 8.19 3.36 0.43
C LYS A 163 7.47 4.55 1.08
N ASP A 164 7.44 4.61 2.40
CA ASP A 164 6.67 5.62 3.12
C ASP A 164 7.05 7.06 2.77
N GLU A 165 8.34 7.31 2.51
CA GLU A 165 8.86 8.61 2.07
C GLU A 165 8.35 9.05 0.68
N TYR A 166 7.91 8.10 -0.15
CA TYR A 166 7.34 8.32 -1.48
C TYR A 166 5.83 8.08 -1.53
N LYS A 167 5.15 7.90 -0.38
CA LYS A 167 3.69 7.80 -0.34
C LYS A 167 3.06 9.17 -0.52
N THR A 168 3.15 9.69 -1.72
CA THR A 168 2.52 10.95 -2.13
C THR A 168 1.63 10.74 -3.35
N PRO A 169 0.61 11.57 -3.58
CA PRO A 169 -0.19 11.49 -4.80
C PRO A 169 0.66 11.66 -6.06
N ARG A 170 1.80 12.35 -5.93
CA ARG A 170 2.71 12.63 -7.02
C ARG A 170 3.45 11.38 -7.47
N ASP A 171 3.93 10.59 -6.52
CA ASP A 171 4.71 9.37 -6.77
C ASP A 171 3.86 8.15 -7.12
N GLN A 172 2.52 8.27 -7.04
CA GLN A 172 1.61 7.22 -7.50
C GLN A 172 1.40 7.21 -9.01
N LEU A 173 1.73 8.28 -9.75
CA LEU A 173 1.40 8.41 -11.16
C LEU A 173 2.50 7.88 -12.06
N ILE A 174 2.18 6.84 -12.83
CA ILE A 174 3.08 6.17 -13.76
C ILE A 174 2.53 6.31 -15.18
N LEU A 175 3.30 6.90 -16.09
CA LEU A 175 3.07 6.80 -17.52
C LEU A 175 3.55 5.43 -18.01
N CYS A 176 2.64 4.55 -18.38
CA CYS A 176 2.98 3.21 -18.86
C CYS A 176 3.44 3.28 -20.33
N GLU A 177 4.64 2.79 -20.60
CA GLU A 177 5.24 2.85 -21.94
C GLU A 177 5.14 1.51 -22.71
N GLY A 178 5.04 0.38 -22.01
CA GLY A 178 4.96 -0.93 -22.63
C GLY A 178 5.14 -2.09 -21.65
N GLY A 179 5.42 -3.27 -22.21
CA GLY A 179 5.54 -4.53 -21.47
C GLY A 179 4.30 -5.43 -21.64
N PHE A 180 4.49 -6.73 -21.49
CA PHE A 180 3.38 -7.70 -21.63
C PHE A 180 2.24 -7.44 -20.63
N GLY A 181 2.53 -6.89 -19.44
CA GLY A 181 1.51 -6.54 -18.45
C GLY A 181 0.63 -5.36 -18.86
N CYS A 182 0.97 -4.57 -19.87
CA CYS A 182 0.11 -3.52 -20.40
C CYS A 182 -1.13 -4.10 -21.09
N SER A 183 -0.97 -5.19 -21.82
CA SER A 183 -2.09 -5.85 -22.49
C SER A 183 -2.94 -6.67 -21.52
N PRO A 184 -4.28 -6.56 -21.55
CA PRO A 184 -5.18 -7.35 -20.72
C PRO A 184 -5.21 -8.84 -21.07
N THR A 185 -4.75 -9.21 -22.28
CA THR A 185 -4.80 -10.58 -22.81
C THR A 185 -3.45 -11.29 -22.80
N ALA A 186 -2.35 -10.58 -22.51
CA ALA A 186 -1.03 -11.19 -22.48
C ALA A 186 -0.81 -12.01 -21.20
N SER A 187 -0.02 -13.08 -21.33
CA SER A 187 0.35 -13.94 -20.21
C SER A 187 1.39 -13.30 -19.27
N GLY A 188 2.14 -12.32 -19.74
CA GLY A 188 3.14 -11.60 -18.96
C GLY A 188 2.51 -10.52 -18.08
N ARG A 189 3.14 -10.25 -16.93
CA ARG A 189 2.62 -9.31 -15.92
C ARG A 189 3.36 -7.99 -15.85
N LYS A 190 4.59 -7.92 -16.40
CA LYS A 190 5.46 -6.74 -16.23
C LYS A 190 5.01 -5.59 -17.10
N VAL A 191 4.86 -4.43 -16.46
CA VAL A 191 4.59 -3.12 -17.04
C VAL A 191 5.84 -2.27 -16.85
N PHE A 192 6.32 -1.68 -17.94
CA PHE A 192 7.40 -0.71 -17.95
C PHE A 192 6.81 0.68 -18.12
N GLY A 193 7.34 1.64 -17.40
CA GLY A 193 6.87 3.02 -17.47
C GLY A 193 7.84 3.98 -16.83
N ARG A 194 7.36 5.20 -16.62
CA ARG A 194 8.08 6.28 -15.92
C ARG A 194 7.18 6.92 -14.89
N PHE A 195 7.77 7.32 -13.77
CA PHE A 195 7.09 8.24 -12.87
C PHE A 195 6.79 9.55 -13.59
N VAL A 196 5.54 10.02 -13.50
CA VAL A 196 5.15 11.30 -14.13
C VAL A 196 5.86 12.48 -13.46
N SER A 197 6.24 12.33 -12.18
CA SER A 197 6.86 13.36 -11.36
C SER A 197 8.25 13.79 -11.82
N ASP A 198 9.07 12.85 -12.31
CA ASP A 198 10.50 13.07 -12.57
C ASP A 198 11.04 12.32 -13.79
N GLY A 199 10.20 11.50 -14.45
CA GLY A 199 10.57 10.72 -15.62
C GLY A 199 11.45 9.50 -15.32
N GLU A 200 11.67 9.15 -14.04
CA GLU A 200 12.45 7.97 -13.66
C GLU A 200 11.78 6.69 -14.17
N LYS A 201 12.58 5.83 -14.80
CA LYS A 201 12.08 4.54 -15.34
C LYS A 201 11.75 3.58 -14.21
N CYS A 202 10.62 2.91 -14.34
CA CYS A 202 10.16 1.95 -13.35
C CYS A 202 9.57 0.69 -13.99
N GLN A 203 9.45 -0.36 -13.19
CA GLN A 203 8.84 -1.63 -13.57
C GLN A 203 7.99 -2.16 -12.42
N TYR A 204 6.72 -2.46 -12.73
CA TYR A 204 5.76 -3.00 -11.78
C TYR A 204 4.98 -4.16 -12.40
N ASP A 205 4.26 -4.91 -11.59
CA ASP A 205 3.31 -5.89 -12.10
C ASP A 205 1.96 -5.22 -12.41
N ARG A 206 1.22 -5.76 -13.38
CA ARG A 206 -0.12 -5.27 -13.73
C ARG A 206 -1.06 -5.19 -12.51
N SER A 207 -0.94 -6.11 -11.57
CA SER A 207 -1.73 -6.14 -10.34
C SER A 207 -1.46 -4.96 -9.40
N ASP A 208 -0.27 -4.35 -9.49
CA ASP A 208 0.18 -3.31 -8.57
C ASP A 208 -0.53 -1.97 -8.80
N PHE A 209 -1.22 -1.83 -9.92
CA PHE A 209 -1.98 -0.63 -10.23
C PHE A 209 -3.42 -0.69 -9.71
N ILE A 210 -3.97 0.47 -9.33
CA ILE A 210 -5.37 0.65 -8.97
C ILE A 210 -6.23 0.71 -10.25
N GLY A 211 -5.86 1.59 -11.17
CA GLY A 211 -6.55 1.85 -12.42
C GLY A 211 -5.90 3.01 -13.19
N GLU A 212 -6.49 3.40 -14.32
CA GLU A 212 -6.12 4.61 -15.04
C GLU A 212 -6.69 5.83 -14.30
N LEU A 213 -5.86 6.85 -14.05
CA LEU A 213 -6.33 8.09 -13.47
C LEU A 213 -7.33 8.75 -14.42
N LYS A 214 -8.52 9.12 -13.91
CA LYS A 214 -9.52 9.85 -14.71
C LYS A 214 -8.99 11.21 -15.10
N GLU A 215 -9.31 11.66 -16.31
CA GLU A 215 -8.79 12.91 -16.86
C GLU A 215 -9.17 14.14 -16.02
N GLU A 216 -10.35 14.12 -15.42
CA GLU A 216 -10.84 15.19 -14.53
C GLU A 216 -10.01 15.33 -13.23
N HIS A 217 -9.29 14.28 -12.84
CA HIS A 217 -8.42 14.28 -11.68
C HIS A 217 -6.95 14.51 -12.02
N LEU A 218 -6.58 14.52 -13.31
CA LEU A 218 -5.19 14.72 -13.73
C LEU A 218 -4.73 16.15 -13.35
N PRO A 219 -3.76 16.31 -12.43
CA PRO A 219 -3.33 17.62 -11.95
C PRO A 219 -2.57 18.40 -13.04
N ASN A 220 -2.57 19.72 -12.96
CA ASN A 220 -1.87 20.57 -13.94
C ASN A 220 -0.37 20.24 -14.04
N TRP A 221 0.31 20.05 -12.90
CA TRP A 221 1.73 19.67 -12.91
C TRP A 221 1.97 18.36 -13.68
N ALA A 222 1.05 17.39 -13.59
CA ALA A 222 1.20 16.13 -14.32
C ALA A 222 0.99 16.32 -15.84
N ARG A 223 0.06 17.19 -16.23
CA ARG A 223 -0.14 17.57 -17.65
C ARG A 223 1.12 18.21 -18.23
N GLU A 224 1.74 19.11 -17.48
CA GLU A 224 3.01 19.78 -17.85
C GLU A 224 4.14 18.76 -18.02
N CYS A 225 4.36 17.89 -17.02
CA CYS A 225 5.38 16.84 -17.11
C CYS A 225 5.15 15.86 -18.27
N LEU A 226 3.90 15.47 -18.53
CA LEU A 226 3.55 14.59 -19.65
C LEU A 226 3.84 15.26 -21.00
N GLN A 227 3.59 16.55 -21.12
CA GLN A 227 3.90 17.31 -22.32
C GLN A 227 5.42 17.38 -22.54
N GLU A 228 6.21 17.69 -21.51
CA GLU A 228 7.67 17.70 -21.57
C GLU A 228 8.24 16.33 -21.98
N MET A 229 7.72 15.23 -21.42
CA MET A 229 8.10 13.87 -21.81
C MET A 229 7.79 13.57 -23.28
N ALA A 230 6.66 14.05 -23.79
CA ALA A 230 6.27 13.86 -25.19
C ALA A 230 7.18 14.64 -26.14
N GLU A 231 7.56 15.87 -25.78
CA GLU A 231 8.49 16.71 -26.56
C GLU A 231 9.90 16.12 -26.58
N GLN A 232 10.41 15.61 -25.45
CA GLN A 232 11.70 14.93 -25.39
C GLN A 232 11.74 13.69 -26.29
N LYS A 233 10.67 12.89 -26.29
CA LYS A 233 10.56 11.69 -27.11
C LYS A 233 10.52 12.01 -28.62
N SER A 234 9.95 13.15 -29.02
CA SER A 234 9.89 13.61 -30.41
C SER A 234 11.21 14.21 -30.89
N SER A 235 12.07 14.68 -29.98
CA SER A 235 13.37 15.26 -30.27
C SER A 235 14.54 14.25 -30.29
N GLU A 236 14.35 13.01 -29.82
CA GLU A 236 15.35 11.95 -29.96
C GLU A 236 15.41 11.51 -31.44
N PRO A 237 16.56 11.66 -32.12
CA PRO A 237 16.68 11.21 -33.50
C PRO A 237 16.52 9.69 -33.56
N ALA A 238 15.64 9.22 -34.46
CA ALA A 238 15.51 7.80 -34.74
C ALA A 238 16.90 7.25 -35.06
N MET A 239 17.49 6.46 -34.17
CA MET A 239 18.74 5.77 -34.44
C MET A 239 18.53 4.86 -35.65
N GLY A 240 19.13 5.26 -36.76
CA GLY A 240 19.02 4.65 -38.05
C GLY A 240 19.32 3.16 -37.99
N GLY A 241 18.46 2.41 -38.67
CA GLY A 241 18.69 1.01 -38.91
C GLY A 241 20.07 0.82 -39.56
N MET A 242 20.86 -0.03 -38.95
CA MET A 242 22.08 -0.54 -39.53
C MET A 242 21.65 -1.42 -40.73
N GLU A 243 21.75 -0.87 -41.94
CA GLU A 243 21.72 -1.69 -43.15
C GLU A 243 22.95 -2.61 -43.13
N MET A 244 22.73 -3.88 -42.91
CA MET A 244 23.74 -4.89 -43.18
C MET A 244 23.73 -5.17 -44.69
N HIS A 245 24.82 -4.78 -45.33
CA HIS A 245 25.19 -5.28 -46.68
C HIS A 245 25.94 -6.60 -46.56
#